data_bcfab26281e6b44307d2ad0d174afa9a
#
_entry.id   bcfab26281e6b44307d2ad0d174afa9a
#
_cell.length_a   1.000
_cell.length_b   1.000
_cell.length_c   1.000
_cell.angle_alpha   90.00
_cell.angle_beta   90.00
_cell.angle_gamma   90.00
#
_symmetry.space_group_name_H-M   'P 1'
#
loop_
_entity.id
_entity.type
_entity.pdbx_description
1 polymer ?
#
loop_
_entity_poly.entity_id
_entity_poly.type
_entity_poly.pdbx_seq_one_letter_code
_entity_poly.pdbx_strand_id
1 'polypeptide(L)'
;GIAAAWGVVLAARSGDDLPTAIRGLRASRPTAVNLGWALNRMQAAMGAAAPVDVDALIGVAAALQQEDRLLTQRLVDHGVSLLAQGCRVLHHCHTGAIATGGVGTALGVIAAAHARGLLRHAWLDETRPRLQGAALSAWELGCLGVPCTVIVDGASGLLMRRGEVDAVMVGCDRVAANGDVANKIGTYNLALVARAHGIPFYVCAPGSSIDRATVDGDAITIEERDAEEITHARGMDVAAPGAQVWNPAFDITPAHLVTGFITEFGVLRPPYREVLSELLLPNQL
;
A
#
# COMPACT_ATOMS: atom_id res chain seq x y z
N GLY A 1 -9.39 4.03 0.13
CA GLY A 1 -10.72 3.81 0.76
C GLY A 1 -11.22 5.06 1.45
N ILE A 2 -10.54 5.55 2.49
CA ILE A 2 -11.04 6.64 3.36
C ILE A 2 -11.37 7.92 2.57
N ALA A 3 -10.46 8.40 1.71
CA ALA A 3 -10.72 9.58 0.89
C ALA A 3 -11.96 9.42 -0.02
N ALA A 4 -12.20 8.22 -0.53
CA ALA A 4 -13.38 7.95 -1.35
C ALA A 4 -14.67 7.93 -0.50
N ALA A 5 -14.63 7.41 0.71
CA ALA A 5 -15.78 7.49 1.63
C ALA A 5 -16.18 8.95 1.91
N TRP A 6 -15.21 9.80 2.22
CA TRP A 6 -15.46 11.25 2.37
C TRP A 6 -15.85 11.93 1.06
N GLY A 7 -15.37 11.44 -0.10
CA GLY A 7 -15.82 11.89 -1.42
C GLY A 7 -17.31 11.64 -1.65
N VAL A 8 -17.85 10.49 -1.20
CA VAL A 8 -19.30 10.22 -1.25
C VAL A 8 -20.08 11.17 -0.34
N VAL A 9 -19.57 11.50 0.85
CA VAL A 9 -20.18 12.49 1.74
C VAL A 9 -20.23 13.88 1.08
N LEU A 10 -19.14 14.29 0.43
CA LEU A 10 -19.07 15.55 -0.32
C LEU A 10 -20.10 15.59 -1.44
N ALA A 11 -20.18 14.55 -2.27
CA ALA A 11 -21.16 14.45 -3.34
C ALA A 11 -22.60 14.53 -2.81
N ALA A 12 -22.89 13.84 -1.69
CA ALA A 12 -24.20 13.90 -1.04
C ALA A 12 -24.56 15.33 -0.57
N ARG A 13 -23.59 16.05 0.02
CA ARG A 13 -23.78 17.45 0.45
C ARG A 13 -23.96 18.42 -0.72
N SER A 14 -23.32 18.17 -1.85
CA SER A 14 -23.44 18.97 -3.07
C SER A 14 -24.74 18.70 -3.84
N GLY A 15 -25.51 17.66 -3.48
CA GLY A 15 -26.70 17.24 -4.19
C GLY A 15 -26.39 16.51 -5.51
N ASP A 16 -25.18 15.95 -5.65
CA ASP A 16 -24.77 15.22 -6.85
C ASP A 16 -25.48 13.87 -6.94
N ASP A 17 -25.54 13.30 -8.16
CA ASP A 17 -26.00 11.93 -8.36
C ASP A 17 -25.00 10.93 -7.75
N LEU A 18 -25.33 10.39 -6.56
CA LEU A 18 -24.44 9.52 -5.79
C LEU A 18 -24.03 8.24 -6.52
N PRO A 19 -24.94 7.53 -7.25
CA PRO A 19 -24.53 6.40 -8.08
C PRO A 19 -23.44 6.75 -9.09
N THR A 20 -23.55 7.91 -9.74
CA THR A 20 -22.54 8.38 -10.71
C THR A 20 -21.22 8.76 -10.01
N ALA A 21 -21.28 9.48 -8.90
CA ALA A 21 -20.11 9.83 -8.10
C ALA A 21 -19.34 8.57 -7.63
N ILE A 22 -20.05 7.57 -7.12
CA ILE A 22 -19.47 6.29 -6.65
C ILE A 22 -18.83 5.51 -7.83
N ARG A 23 -19.49 5.46 -9.00
CA ARG A 23 -18.89 4.83 -10.20
C ARG A 23 -17.60 5.53 -10.61
N GLY A 24 -17.58 6.86 -10.62
CA GLY A 24 -16.38 7.65 -10.93
C GLY A 24 -15.23 7.41 -9.94
N LEU A 25 -15.53 7.43 -8.64
CA LEU A 25 -14.55 7.12 -7.59
C LEU A 25 -13.99 5.69 -7.75
N ARG A 26 -14.85 4.70 -8.01
CA ARG A 26 -14.43 3.30 -8.21
C ARG A 26 -13.51 3.13 -9.41
N ALA A 27 -13.82 3.80 -10.50
CA ALA A 27 -13.03 3.75 -11.74
C ALA A 27 -11.65 4.42 -11.61
N SER A 28 -11.43 5.27 -10.61
CA SER A 28 -10.17 6.00 -10.44
C SER A 28 -8.99 5.10 -10.06
N ARG A 29 -9.23 3.96 -9.41
CA ARG A 29 -8.20 3.02 -8.92
C ARG A 29 -8.71 1.57 -8.95
N PRO A 30 -8.85 0.92 -10.12
CA PRO A 30 -9.47 -0.41 -10.25
C PRO A 30 -8.67 -1.54 -9.59
N THR A 31 -7.34 -1.42 -9.49
CA THR A 31 -6.49 -2.44 -8.86
C THR A 31 -6.62 -2.43 -7.32
N ALA A 32 -6.90 -1.28 -6.70
CA ALA A 32 -6.93 -1.11 -5.25
C ALA A 32 -8.25 -1.63 -4.63
N VAL A 33 -8.21 -2.82 -4.01
CA VAL A 33 -9.39 -3.46 -3.39
C VAL A 33 -10.00 -2.63 -2.27
N ASN A 34 -9.16 -2.02 -1.45
CA ASN A 34 -9.60 -1.19 -0.31
C ASN A 34 -10.53 -0.04 -0.72
N LEU A 35 -10.34 0.53 -1.93
CA LEU A 35 -11.24 1.55 -2.46
C LEU A 35 -12.66 1.00 -2.66
N GLY A 36 -12.76 -0.16 -3.34
CA GLY A 36 -14.03 -0.84 -3.59
C GLY A 36 -14.75 -1.22 -2.30
N TRP A 37 -14.02 -1.77 -1.34
CA TRP A 37 -14.54 -2.11 -0.03
C TRP A 37 -15.16 -0.91 0.70
N ALA A 38 -14.46 0.22 0.78
CA ALA A 38 -14.99 1.42 1.42
C ALA A 38 -16.25 1.95 0.71
N LEU A 39 -16.24 1.97 -0.63
CA LEU A 39 -17.41 2.41 -1.41
C LEU A 39 -18.61 1.47 -1.23
N ASN A 40 -18.40 0.16 -1.11
CA ASN A 40 -19.49 -0.79 -0.83
C ASN A 40 -20.15 -0.49 0.52
N ARG A 41 -19.36 -0.18 1.57
CA ARG A 41 -19.89 0.21 2.88
C ARG A 41 -20.68 1.52 2.81
N MET A 42 -20.20 2.51 2.04
CA MET A 42 -20.96 3.74 1.81
C MET A 42 -22.26 3.48 1.06
N GLN A 43 -22.26 2.63 0.03
CA GLN A 43 -23.47 2.25 -0.70
C GLN A 43 -24.50 1.52 0.20
N ALA A 44 -24.04 0.61 1.06
CA ALA A 44 -24.92 -0.07 2.00
C ALA A 44 -25.58 0.91 2.98
N ALA A 45 -24.89 1.95 3.40
CA ALA A 45 -25.43 2.98 4.29
C ALA A 45 -26.43 3.92 3.62
N MET A 46 -26.41 4.05 2.29
CA MET A 46 -27.40 4.87 1.57
C MET A 46 -28.80 4.29 1.66
N GLY A 47 -28.94 2.97 1.83
CA GLY A 47 -30.25 2.31 1.86
C GLY A 47 -31.00 2.42 0.53
N ALA A 48 -32.29 2.02 0.56
CA ALA A 48 -33.19 2.15 -0.60
C ALA A 48 -34.10 3.40 -0.52
N ALA A 49 -33.99 4.19 0.54
CA ALA A 49 -34.87 5.33 0.79
C ALA A 49 -34.29 6.65 0.24
N ALA A 50 -35.15 7.44 -0.42
CA ALA A 50 -34.83 8.82 -0.76
C ALA A 50 -35.65 9.77 0.15
N PRO A 51 -35.07 10.86 0.66
CA PRO A 51 -33.71 11.35 0.45
C PRO A 51 -32.66 10.58 1.26
N VAL A 52 -31.41 10.57 0.76
CA VAL A 52 -30.29 9.93 1.47
C VAL A 52 -29.95 10.72 2.73
N ASP A 53 -29.78 10.00 3.84
CA ASP A 53 -29.37 10.59 5.12
C ASP A 53 -27.86 10.90 5.09
N VAL A 54 -27.50 12.17 4.95
CA VAL A 54 -26.12 12.64 4.90
C VAL A 54 -25.41 12.42 6.24
N ASP A 55 -26.09 12.55 7.36
CA ASP A 55 -25.48 12.36 8.68
C ASP A 55 -25.15 10.89 8.90
N ALA A 56 -25.97 9.95 8.42
CA ALA A 56 -25.63 8.54 8.39
C ALA A 56 -24.38 8.26 7.56
N LEU A 57 -24.23 8.88 6.38
CA LEU A 57 -23.01 8.75 5.55
C LEU A 57 -21.76 9.31 6.25
N ILE A 58 -21.88 10.44 6.93
CA ILE A 58 -20.80 11.01 7.76
C ILE A 58 -20.39 10.02 8.85
N GLY A 59 -21.36 9.45 9.55
CA GLY A 59 -21.12 8.44 10.58
C GLY A 59 -20.32 7.25 10.07
N VAL A 60 -20.70 6.71 8.90
CA VAL A 60 -20.00 5.57 8.28
C VAL A 60 -18.59 5.96 7.80
N ALA A 61 -18.40 7.13 7.19
CA ALA A 61 -17.08 7.59 6.77
C ALA A 61 -16.13 7.80 7.96
N ALA A 62 -16.64 8.38 9.06
CA ALA A 62 -15.89 8.54 10.30
C ALA A 62 -15.54 7.21 10.96
N ALA A 63 -16.48 6.24 10.97
CA ALA A 63 -16.23 4.89 11.48
C ALA A 63 -15.13 4.19 10.67
N LEU A 64 -15.20 4.24 9.33
CA LEU A 64 -14.16 3.70 8.44
C LEU A 64 -12.78 4.29 8.74
N GLN A 65 -12.70 5.59 8.96
CA GLN A 65 -11.45 6.26 9.30
C GLN A 65 -10.92 5.81 10.67
N GLN A 66 -11.78 5.65 11.65
CA GLN A 66 -11.39 5.18 12.99
C GLN A 66 -10.97 3.71 12.97
N GLU A 67 -11.67 2.85 12.23
CA GLU A 67 -11.28 1.45 12.02
C GLU A 67 -9.89 1.37 11.40
N ASP A 68 -9.62 2.15 10.34
CA ASP A 68 -8.31 2.18 9.67
C ASP A 68 -7.19 2.62 10.62
N ARG A 69 -7.44 3.59 11.49
CA ARG A 69 -6.47 4.00 12.52
C ARG A 69 -6.12 2.87 13.47
N LEU A 70 -7.12 2.13 13.95
CA LEU A 70 -6.90 1.04 14.90
C LEU A 70 -6.20 -0.14 14.27
N LEU A 71 -6.59 -0.51 13.05
CA LEU A 71 -5.97 -1.64 12.35
C LEU A 71 -4.53 -1.32 11.92
N THR A 72 -4.24 -0.11 11.42
CA THR A 72 -2.88 0.28 11.05
C THR A 72 -1.97 0.35 12.27
N GLN A 73 -2.47 0.78 13.43
CA GLN A 73 -1.69 0.75 14.67
C GLN A 73 -1.33 -0.68 15.08
N ARG A 74 -2.27 -1.64 15.04
CA ARG A 74 -2.01 -3.05 15.35
C ARG A 74 -1.01 -3.66 14.38
N LEU A 75 -1.19 -3.40 13.09
CA LEU A 75 -0.27 -3.84 12.03
C LEU A 75 1.15 -3.33 12.31
N VAL A 76 1.29 -2.06 12.65
CA VAL A 76 2.58 -1.44 12.99
C VAL A 76 3.22 -2.12 14.20
N ASP A 77 2.47 -2.40 15.25
CA ASP A 77 2.99 -3.08 16.45
C ASP A 77 3.50 -4.50 16.12
N HIS A 78 2.78 -5.25 15.29
CA HIS A 78 3.22 -6.55 14.80
C HIS A 78 4.48 -6.43 13.93
N GLY A 79 4.56 -5.43 13.06
CA GLY A 79 5.70 -5.21 12.18
C GLY A 79 6.98 -4.86 12.95
N VAL A 80 6.87 -3.99 13.96
CA VAL A 80 8.01 -3.60 14.78
C VAL A 80 8.60 -4.79 15.53
N SER A 81 7.79 -5.76 15.96
CA SER A 81 8.27 -6.97 16.67
C SER A 81 9.22 -7.84 15.84
N LEU A 82 9.27 -7.65 14.53
CA LEU A 82 10.18 -8.38 13.63
C LEU A 82 11.55 -7.73 13.49
N LEU A 83 11.73 -6.50 13.97
CA LEU A 83 12.92 -5.71 13.76
C LEU A 83 13.87 -5.82 14.96
N ALA A 84 15.12 -6.15 14.67
CA ALA A 84 16.18 -6.19 15.67
C ALA A 84 16.74 -4.78 15.96
N GLN A 85 17.44 -4.65 17.09
CA GLN A 85 18.16 -3.43 17.45
C GLN A 85 19.21 -3.06 16.39
N GLY A 86 19.19 -1.82 15.94
CA GLY A 86 20.13 -1.31 14.95
C GLY A 86 19.83 -1.72 13.52
N CYS A 87 18.59 -2.18 13.22
CA CYS A 87 18.19 -2.64 11.89
C CYS A 87 18.21 -1.50 10.85
N ARG A 88 18.47 -1.88 9.61
CA ARG A 88 18.38 -1.04 8.41
C ARG A 88 17.31 -1.61 7.51
N VAL A 89 16.29 -0.82 7.25
CA VAL A 89 15.12 -1.25 6.48
C VAL A 89 15.12 -0.57 5.12
N LEU A 90 14.86 -1.34 4.06
CA LEU A 90 14.62 -0.81 2.72
C LEU A 90 13.13 -0.79 2.44
N HIS A 91 12.65 0.32 1.92
CA HIS A 91 11.24 0.59 1.61
C HIS A 91 11.05 1.04 0.17
N HIS A 92 9.92 0.66 -0.43
CA HIS A 92 9.54 1.02 -1.80
C HIS A 92 8.15 1.65 -1.82
N CYS A 93 7.96 2.68 -2.65
CA CYS A 93 6.73 3.45 -2.81
C CYS A 93 6.43 4.37 -1.59
N HIS A 94 5.15 4.65 -1.34
CA HIS A 94 4.69 5.40 -0.17
C HIS A 94 3.54 4.66 0.52
N THR A 95 3.71 4.42 1.81
CA THR A 95 2.77 3.69 2.65
C THR A 95 2.59 4.33 4.03
N GLY A 96 2.82 5.64 4.10
CA GLY A 96 2.74 6.42 5.32
C GLY A 96 1.33 6.89 5.68
N ALA A 97 1.26 7.87 6.58
CA ALA A 97 0.01 8.43 7.10
C ALA A 97 -0.85 9.07 5.98
N ILE A 98 -0.22 9.65 4.95
CA ILE A 98 -0.95 10.23 3.80
C ILE A 98 -1.68 9.15 2.98
N ALA A 99 -1.19 7.91 2.99
CA ALA A 99 -1.81 6.80 2.26
C ALA A 99 -2.91 6.07 3.05
N THR A 100 -3.08 6.37 4.34
CA THR A 100 -4.02 5.72 5.26
C THR A 100 -4.84 6.74 6.02
N GLY A 101 -5.74 6.29 6.89
CA GLY A 101 -6.43 7.16 7.85
C GLY A 101 -5.70 7.27 9.19
N GLY A 102 -4.54 6.62 9.34
CA GLY A 102 -3.79 6.50 10.59
C GLY A 102 -2.30 6.76 10.43
N VAL A 103 -1.49 5.85 10.97
CA VAL A 103 -0.02 5.97 11.06
C VAL A 103 0.72 5.42 9.84
N GLY A 104 0.01 4.95 8.84
CA GLY A 104 0.61 4.23 7.71
C GLY A 104 0.71 2.73 7.96
N THR A 105 1.26 2.02 6.98
CA THR A 105 1.55 0.58 7.06
C THR A 105 3.07 0.34 7.15
N ALA A 106 3.76 -0.04 6.09
CA ALA A 106 5.21 -0.30 6.14
C ALA A 106 6.03 0.93 6.57
N LEU A 107 5.68 2.14 6.10
CA LEU A 107 6.36 3.36 6.56
C LEU A 107 6.05 3.65 8.03
N GLY A 108 4.83 3.32 8.50
CA GLY A 108 4.45 3.38 9.91
C GLY A 108 5.28 2.44 10.78
N VAL A 109 5.58 1.22 10.31
CA VAL A 109 6.50 0.28 11.00
C VAL A 109 7.90 0.90 11.14
N ILE A 110 8.42 1.50 10.07
CA ILE A 110 9.74 2.15 10.07
C ILE A 110 9.78 3.31 11.07
N ALA A 111 8.76 4.18 11.04
CA ALA A 111 8.65 5.31 11.97
C ALA A 111 8.53 4.86 13.43
N ALA A 112 7.71 3.84 13.71
CA ALA A 112 7.54 3.29 15.06
C ALA A 112 8.80 2.55 15.55
N ALA A 113 9.54 1.88 14.67
CA ALA A 113 10.82 1.28 15.00
C ALA A 113 11.86 2.34 15.38
N HIS A 114 11.89 3.47 14.67
CA HIS A 114 12.72 4.61 15.04
C HIS A 114 12.34 5.19 16.41
N ALA A 115 11.06 5.44 16.63
CA ALA A 115 10.57 5.97 17.93
C ALA A 115 10.90 5.05 19.12
N ARG A 116 11.03 3.73 18.88
CA ARG A 116 11.45 2.72 19.88
C ARG A 116 12.97 2.53 19.94
N GLY A 117 13.75 3.29 19.17
CA GLY A 117 15.21 3.21 19.13
C GLY A 117 15.77 1.96 18.46
N LEU A 118 14.96 1.20 17.72
CA LEU A 118 15.37 -0.03 17.03
C LEU A 118 16.01 0.25 15.66
N LEU A 119 15.53 1.28 14.95
CA LEU A 119 15.97 1.59 13.59
C LEU A 119 17.31 2.32 13.60
N ARG A 120 18.27 1.84 12.83
CA ARG A 120 19.52 2.54 12.52
C ARG A 120 19.37 3.44 11.30
N HIS A 121 18.71 2.94 10.24
CA HIS A 121 18.55 3.67 8.98
C HIS A 121 17.42 3.14 8.12
N ALA A 122 16.78 4.01 7.34
CA ALA A 122 15.82 3.66 6.31
C ALA A 122 16.36 4.00 4.91
N TRP A 123 16.40 3.02 4.01
CA TRP A 123 16.67 3.20 2.59
C TRP A 123 15.35 3.33 1.85
N LEU A 124 15.20 4.34 1.01
CA LEU A 124 13.95 4.62 0.30
C LEU A 124 14.22 4.58 -1.21
N ASP A 125 13.68 3.60 -1.90
CA ASP A 125 13.62 3.65 -3.37
C ASP A 125 12.89 4.92 -3.80
N GLU A 126 13.45 5.69 -4.75
CA GLU A 126 12.76 6.89 -5.27
C GLU A 126 11.39 6.58 -5.87
N THR A 127 11.21 5.36 -6.36
CA THR A 127 9.98 4.79 -6.92
C THR A 127 9.55 5.49 -8.22
N ARG A 128 10.30 5.22 -9.30
CA ARG A 128 9.89 5.64 -10.64
C ARG A 128 8.58 4.96 -11.05
N PRO A 129 7.74 5.59 -11.91
CA PRO A 129 7.93 6.91 -12.50
C PRO A 129 7.47 8.08 -11.61
N ARG A 130 6.56 7.85 -10.64
CA ARG A 130 5.89 8.92 -9.88
C ARG A 130 6.69 9.48 -8.70
N LEU A 131 7.81 8.88 -8.34
CA LEU A 131 8.74 9.34 -7.31
C LEU A 131 8.12 9.44 -5.90
N GLN A 132 7.20 8.54 -5.54
CA GLN A 132 6.51 8.58 -4.24
C GLN A 132 7.50 8.40 -3.07
N GLY A 133 8.51 7.54 -3.23
CA GLY A 133 9.54 7.35 -2.24
C GLY A 133 10.35 8.61 -1.99
N ALA A 134 10.78 9.28 -3.06
CA ALA A 134 11.53 10.53 -2.97
C ALA A 134 10.68 11.71 -2.49
N ALA A 135 9.44 11.83 -2.98
CA ALA A 135 8.59 13.00 -2.73
C ALA A 135 7.79 12.93 -1.42
N LEU A 136 7.26 11.75 -1.08
CA LEU A 136 6.34 11.59 0.04
C LEU A 136 6.98 10.84 1.22
N SER A 137 7.57 9.66 0.99
CA SER A 137 8.14 8.86 2.08
C SER A 137 9.31 9.57 2.75
N ALA A 138 10.22 10.17 1.96
CA ALA A 138 11.35 10.92 2.49
C ALA A 138 10.89 12.17 3.26
N TRP A 139 9.86 12.86 2.77
CA TRP A 139 9.30 14.02 3.45
C TRP A 139 8.66 13.62 4.80
N GLU A 140 7.81 12.58 4.81
CA GLU A 140 7.13 12.12 6.02
C GLU A 140 8.13 11.64 7.08
N LEU A 141 9.11 10.81 6.70
CA LEU A 141 10.17 10.37 7.62
C LEU A 141 11.05 11.53 8.10
N GLY A 142 11.32 12.50 7.25
CA GLY A 142 12.05 13.72 7.62
C GLY A 142 11.31 14.54 8.67
N CYS A 143 9.99 14.71 8.55
CA CYS A 143 9.15 15.37 9.55
C CYS A 143 9.18 14.65 10.92
N LEU A 144 9.38 13.32 10.91
CA LEU A 144 9.46 12.49 12.11
C LEU A 144 10.90 12.33 12.65
N GLY A 145 11.89 12.96 12.02
CA GLY A 145 13.31 12.86 12.40
C GLY A 145 13.94 11.49 12.16
N VAL A 146 13.33 10.64 11.32
CA VAL A 146 13.83 9.31 11.01
C VAL A 146 15.02 9.41 10.06
N PRO A 147 16.20 8.83 10.40
CA PRO A 147 17.35 8.82 9.50
C PRO A 147 17.06 8.00 8.25
N CYS A 148 17.01 8.67 7.11
CA CYS A 148 16.71 8.01 5.83
C CYS A 148 17.54 8.57 4.68
N THR A 149 17.69 7.75 3.63
CA THR A 149 18.37 8.12 2.37
C THR A 149 17.53 7.64 1.19
N VAL A 150 17.27 8.53 0.26
CA VAL A 150 16.64 8.21 -1.03
C VAL A 150 17.70 7.63 -1.96
N ILE A 151 17.34 6.54 -2.63
CA ILE A 151 18.19 5.88 -3.62
C ILE A 151 17.44 5.72 -4.94
N VAL A 152 18.14 5.59 -6.05
CA VAL A 152 17.54 5.15 -7.31
C VAL A 152 17.09 3.69 -7.16
N ASP A 153 15.96 3.31 -7.76
CA ASP A 153 15.34 1.98 -7.59
C ASP A 153 16.34 0.83 -7.88
N GLY A 154 17.23 1.01 -8.87
CA GLY A 154 18.26 0.03 -9.21
C GLY A 154 19.40 -0.12 -8.20
N ALA A 155 19.54 0.77 -7.20
CA ALA A 155 20.63 0.72 -6.23
C ALA A 155 20.34 -0.25 -5.06
N SER A 156 19.11 -0.67 -4.86
CA SER A 156 18.69 -1.58 -3.80
C SER A 156 19.52 -2.88 -3.77
N GLY A 157 19.78 -3.47 -4.93
CA GLY A 157 20.63 -4.66 -5.06
C GLY A 157 22.08 -4.44 -4.63
N LEU A 158 22.65 -3.28 -4.92
CA LEU A 158 24.01 -2.94 -4.48
C LEU A 158 24.09 -2.80 -2.95
N LEU A 159 23.10 -2.19 -2.32
CA LEU A 159 23.02 -2.07 -0.87
C LEU A 159 22.89 -3.45 -0.19
N MET A 160 22.04 -4.33 -0.72
CA MET A 160 21.90 -5.70 -0.23
C MET A 160 23.21 -6.48 -0.34
N ARG A 161 23.90 -6.39 -1.48
CA ARG A 161 25.21 -7.01 -1.68
C ARG A 161 26.26 -6.51 -0.69
N ARG A 162 26.18 -5.24 -0.26
CA ARG A 162 27.09 -4.64 0.73
C ARG A 162 26.72 -5.00 2.18
N GLY A 163 25.64 -5.73 2.39
CA GLY A 163 25.13 -6.04 3.72
C GLY A 163 24.56 -4.79 4.44
N GLU A 164 24.04 -3.82 3.70
CA GLU A 164 23.48 -2.58 4.25
C GLU A 164 21.96 -2.60 4.43
N VAL A 165 21.31 -3.75 4.20
CA VAL A 165 19.87 -3.97 4.36
C VAL A 165 19.64 -5.22 5.20
N ASP A 166 18.87 -5.09 6.27
CA ASP A 166 18.53 -6.18 7.17
C ASP A 166 17.12 -6.72 6.93
N ALA A 167 16.22 -5.89 6.38
CA ALA A 167 14.88 -6.28 5.99
C ALA A 167 14.34 -5.36 4.88
N VAL A 168 13.48 -5.90 4.03
CA VAL A 168 12.65 -5.11 3.10
C VAL A 168 11.22 -5.10 3.64
N MET A 169 10.61 -3.91 3.69
CA MET A 169 9.21 -3.72 4.08
C MET A 169 8.48 -2.87 3.05
N VAL A 170 7.42 -3.43 2.46
CA VAL A 170 6.58 -2.77 1.46
C VAL A 170 5.10 -2.84 1.87
N GLY A 171 4.28 -2.02 1.25
CA GLY A 171 2.82 -2.17 1.33
C GLY A 171 2.27 -3.15 0.31
N CYS A 172 0.96 -3.09 0.09
CA CYS A 172 0.31 -3.80 -1.00
C CYS A 172 -0.93 -3.03 -1.49
N ASP A 173 -1.25 -3.20 -2.77
CA ASP A 173 -2.51 -2.74 -3.35
C ASP A 173 -3.56 -3.86 -3.36
N ARG A 174 -3.13 -5.14 -3.50
CA ARG A 174 -3.98 -6.33 -3.41
C ARG A 174 -3.16 -7.57 -3.06
N VAL A 175 -3.72 -8.45 -2.25
CA VAL A 175 -3.20 -9.80 -2.00
C VAL A 175 -4.23 -10.82 -2.50
N ALA A 176 -3.85 -11.70 -3.42
CA ALA A 176 -4.70 -12.77 -3.93
C ALA A 176 -4.84 -13.93 -2.92
N ALA A 177 -5.80 -14.83 -3.15
CA ALA A 177 -6.08 -15.97 -2.28
C ALA A 177 -4.89 -16.92 -2.08
N ASN A 178 -3.98 -17.02 -3.06
CA ASN A 178 -2.76 -17.83 -2.95
C ASN A 178 -1.58 -17.11 -2.29
N GLY A 179 -1.74 -15.80 -1.95
CA GLY A 179 -0.70 -14.98 -1.36
C GLY A 179 0.16 -14.21 -2.37
N ASP A 180 -0.15 -14.22 -3.66
CA ASP A 180 0.49 -13.34 -4.62
C ASP A 180 0.09 -11.89 -4.37
N VAL A 181 1.03 -10.96 -4.56
CA VAL A 181 0.86 -9.56 -4.18
C VAL A 181 0.97 -8.65 -5.39
N ALA A 182 -0.08 -7.86 -5.65
CA ALA A 182 0.03 -6.69 -6.51
C ALA A 182 0.48 -5.49 -5.68
N ASN A 183 1.57 -4.85 -6.09
CA ASN A 183 2.06 -3.62 -5.47
C ASN A 183 2.77 -2.75 -6.51
N LYS A 184 3.18 -1.55 -6.12
CA LYS A 184 3.85 -0.58 -6.99
C LYS A 184 4.96 -1.23 -7.81
N ILE A 185 4.97 -0.90 -9.12
CA ILE A 185 6.00 -1.39 -10.07
C ILE A 185 7.40 -1.27 -9.48
N GLY A 186 8.20 -2.32 -9.57
CA GLY A 186 9.52 -2.47 -8.96
C GLY A 186 9.51 -3.39 -7.72
N THR A 187 8.35 -3.66 -7.12
CA THR A 187 8.22 -4.53 -5.94
C THR A 187 8.68 -5.95 -6.23
N TYR A 188 8.32 -6.51 -7.38
CA TYR A 188 8.76 -7.85 -7.81
C TYR A 188 10.28 -7.94 -7.97
N ASN A 189 10.88 -6.96 -8.66
CA ASN A 189 12.34 -6.88 -8.80
C ASN A 189 13.03 -6.83 -7.42
N LEU A 190 12.49 -6.02 -6.51
CA LEU A 190 13.02 -5.89 -5.16
C LEU A 190 12.92 -7.20 -4.36
N ALA A 191 11.80 -7.93 -4.48
CA ALA A 191 11.61 -9.23 -3.83
C ALA A 191 12.58 -10.30 -4.35
N LEU A 192 12.83 -10.34 -5.68
CA LEU A 192 13.80 -11.24 -6.30
C LEU A 192 15.22 -10.97 -5.77
N VAL A 193 15.59 -9.70 -5.70
CA VAL A 193 16.93 -9.30 -5.21
C VAL A 193 17.06 -9.62 -3.72
N ALA A 194 16.04 -9.31 -2.90
CA ALA A 194 16.02 -9.67 -1.48
C ALA A 194 16.21 -11.18 -1.28
N ARG A 195 15.48 -12.00 -2.06
CA ARG A 195 15.62 -13.47 -2.04
C ARG A 195 17.02 -13.95 -2.39
N ALA A 196 17.64 -13.34 -3.42
CA ALA A 196 19.00 -13.70 -3.86
C ALA A 196 20.06 -13.39 -2.79
N HIS A 197 19.79 -12.44 -1.90
CA HIS A 197 20.68 -12.06 -0.78
C HIS A 197 20.26 -12.62 0.57
N GLY A 198 19.21 -13.44 0.65
CA GLY A 198 18.70 -14.03 1.90
C GLY A 198 18.08 -13.00 2.85
N ILE A 199 17.66 -11.84 2.33
CA ILE A 199 17.08 -10.76 3.12
C ILE A 199 15.57 -10.99 3.24
N PRO A 200 14.98 -10.93 4.45
CA PRO A 200 13.55 -11.09 4.62
C PRO A 200 12.77 -9.97 3.92
N PHE A 201 11.74 -10.38 3.18
CA PHE A 201 10.83 -9.50 2.44
C PHE A 201 9.44 -9.56 3.06
N TYR A 202 9.02 -8.48 3.71
CA TYR A 202 7.75 -8.38 4.40
C TYR A 202 6.78 -7.48 3.64
N VAL A 203 5.53 -7.91 3.56
CA VAL A 203 4.42 -7.15 2.98
C VAL A 203 3.46 -6.72 4.07
N CYS A 204 3.31 -5.42 4.28
CA CYS A 204 2.34 -4.85 5.20
C CYS A 204 0.98 -4.77 4.51
N ALA A 205 0.09 -5.69 4.85
CA ALA A 205 -1.18 -5.94 4.19
C ALA A 205 -2.35 -5.85 5.19
N PRO A 206 -3.03 -4.70 5.29
CA PRO A 206 -4.30 -4.65 5.99
C PRO A 206 -5.29 -5.69 5.44
N GLY A 207 -6.12 -6.29 6.28
CA GLY A 207 -7.11 -7.29 5.87
C GLY A 207 -8.03 -6.83 4.75
N SER A 208 -8.31 -5.51 4.69
CA SER A 208 -9.07 -4.89 3.60
C SER A 208 -8.37 -4.90 2.23
N SER A 209 -7.07 -5.24 2.17
CA SER A 209 -6.29 -5.41 0.93
C SER A 209 -6.24 -6.88 0.47
N ILE A 210 -6.74 -7.81 1.28
CA ILE A 210 -6.77 -9.24 0.96
C ILE A 210 -8.05 -9.56 0.17
N ASP A 211 -7.88 -10.05 -1.05
CA ASP A 211 -8.96 -10.38 -1.97
C ASP A 211 -9.00 -11.89 -2.24
N ARG A 212 -9.82 -12.60 -1.46
CA ARG A 212 -10.00 -14.06 -1.61
C ARG A 212 -10.77 -14.46 -2.87
N ALA A 213 -11.50 -13.52 -3.50
CA ALA A 213 -12.21 -13.80 -4.74
C ALA A 213 -11.25 -13.89 -5.93
N THR A 214 -10.08 -13.27 -5.83
CA THR A 214 -9.00 -13.38 -6.82
C THR A 214 -8.13 -14.59 -6.48
N VAL A 215 -8.09 -15.58 -7.36
CA VAL A 215 -7.47 -16.90 -7.08
C VAL A 215 -5.95 -16.79 -6.94
N ASP A 216 -5.30 -16.00 -7.81
CA ASP A 216 -3.85 -15.82 -7.92
C ASP A 216 -3.51 -14.47 -8.56
N GLY A 217 -2.20 -14.20 -8.68
CA GLY A 217 -1.69 -12.96 -9.25
C GLY A 217 -2.03 -12.75 -10.73
N ASP A 218 -2.14 -13.82 -11.51
CA ASP A 218 -2.45 -13.73 -12.94
C ASP A 218 -3.88 -13.24 -13.20
N ALA A 219 -4.77 -13.44 -12.23
CA ALA A 219 -6.14 -12.93 -12.27
C ALA A 219 -6.27 -11.43 -11.89
N ILE A 220 -5.18 -10.79 -11.46
CA ILE A 220 -5.18 -9.36 -11.10
C ILE A 220 -4.97 -8.51 -12.35
N THR A 221 -5.94 -7.69 -12.70
CA THR A 221 -5.78 -6.70 -13.78
C THR A 221 -4.84 -5.57 -13.33
N ILE A 222 -3.73 -5.39 -14.04
CA ILE A 222 -2.77 -4.32 -13.80
C ILE A 222 -3.13 -3.09 -14.61
N GLU A 223 -3.18 -1.94 -13.95
CA GLU A 223 -3.43 -0.63 -14.59
C GLU A 223 -2.23 -0.24 -15.45
N GLU A 224 -2.47 0.11 -16.70
CA GLU A 224 -1.52 0.86 -17.51
C GLU A 224 -1.80 2.35 -17.39
N ARG A 225 -0.76 3.14 -17.23
CA ARG A 225 -0.85 4.58 -17.00
C ARG A 225 -0.29 5.37 -18.16
N ASP A 226 -0.56 6.69 -18.13
CA ASP A 226 -0.13 7.60 -19.18
C ASP A 226 1.39 7.52 -19.38
N ALA A 227 1.78 7.54 -20.66
CA ALA A 227 3.16 7.56 -21.09
C ALA A 227 3.92 8.79 -20.55
N GLU A 228 3.23 9.90 -20.34
CA GLU A 228 3.78 11.14 -19.83
C GLU A 228 4.41 10.97 -18.44
N GLU A 229 3.89 10.06 -17.59
CA GLU A 229 4.51 9.77 -16.31
C GLU A 229 5.96 9.25 -16.44
N ILE A 230 6.28 8.54 -17.55
CA ILE A 230 7.65 8.05 -17.82
C ILE A 230 8.49 9.10 -18.54
N THR A 231 7.91 9.75 -19.53
CA THR A 231 8.66 10.68 -20.41
C THR A 231 8.97 12.00 -19.73
N HIS A 232 8.22 12.37 -18.69
CA HIS A 232 8.40 13.61 -17.94
C HIS A 232 8.66 13.32 -16.45
N ALA A 233 9.51 14.10 -15.84
CA ALA A 233 9.68 14.10 -14.39
C ALA A 233 9.72 15.55 -13.90
N ARG A 234 8.78 15.91 -13.02
CA ARG A 234 8.66 17.27 -12.43
C ARG A 234 8.66 18.38 -13.49
N GLY A 235 7.93 18.17 -14.59
CA GLY A 235 7.79 19.14 -15.68
C GLY A 235 8.98 19.22 -16.65
N MET A 236 9.93 18.31 -16.54
CA MET A 236 11.07 18.21 -17.47
C MET A 236 10.95 16.94 -18.32
N ASP A 237 11.30 17.06 -19.60
CA ASP A 237 11.46 15.90 -20.48
C ASP A 237 12.67 15.08 -20.03
N VAL A 238 12.46 13.77 -19.79
CA VAL A 238 13.53 12.85 -19.37
C VAL A 238 13.70 11.67 -20.33
N ALA A 239 12.86 11.56 -21.35
CA ALA A 239 12.97 10.58 -22.43
C ALA A 239 13.28 11.29 -23.77
N ALA A 240 13.90 10.56 -24.69
CA ALA A 240 14.13 11.07 -26.04
C ALA A 240 12.80 11.34 -26.75
N PRO A 241 12.69 12.40 -27.58
CA PRO A 241 11.50 12.65 -28.38
C PRO A 241 11.11 11.43 -29.22
N GLY A 242 9.83 11.04 -29.17
CA GLY A 242 9.30 9.88 -29.91
C GLY A 242 9.62 8.52 -29.31
N ALA A 243 10.24 8.44 -28.15
CA ALA A 243 10.44 7.17 -27.44
C ALA A 243 9.10 6.49 -27.16
N GLN A 244 8.98 5.21 -27.53
CA GLN A 244 7.84 4.40 -27.11
C GLN A 244 8.01 4.01 -25.64
N VAL A 245 6.93 4.05 -24.88
CA VAL A 245 6.94 3.74 -23.45
C VAL A 245 5.86 2.72 -23.10
N TRP A 246 6.13 1.91 -22.08
CA TRP A 246 5.20 1.00 -21.46
C TRP A 246 5.19 1.28 -19.96
N ASN A 247 4.01 1.62 -19.40
CA ASN A 247 3.88 2.14 -18.04
C ASN A 247 2.88 1.33 -17.19
N PRO A 248 3.20 0.08 -16.83
CA PRO A 248 2.41 -0.64 -15.84
C PRO A 248 2.58 0.03 -14.47
N ALA A 249 1.47 0.28 -13.78
CA ALA A 249 1.50 0.95 -12.48
C ALA A 249 1.97 0.03 -11.34
N PHE A 250 1.77 -1.29 -11.49
CA PHE A 250 2.02 -2.32 -10.49
C PHE A 250 2.69 -3.51 -11.13
N ASP A 251 3.29 -4.37 -10.31
CA ASP A 251 3.73 -5.71 -10.67
C ASP A 251 3.19 -6.75 -9.68
N ILE A 252 3.35 -8.03 -10.04
CA ILE A 252 2.93 -9.15 -9.22
C ILE A 252 4.16 -9.80 -8.60
N THR A 253 4.20 -9.84 -7.27
CA THR A 253 5.19 -10.58 -6.51
C THR A 253 4.61 -11.94 -6.12
N PRO A 254 5.17 -13.06 -6.61
CA PRO A 254 4.73 -14.40 -6.22
C PRO A 254 4.87 -14.65 -4.72
N ALA A 255 3.91 -15.34 -4.14
CA ALA A 255 3.81 -15.65 -2.72
C ALA A 255 5.09 -16.27 -2.11
N HIS A 256 5.80 -17.11 -2.88
CA HIS A 256 7.03 -17.78 -2.42
C HIS A 256 8.23 -16.84 -2.20
N LEU A 257 8.15 -15.59 -2.67
CA LEU A 257 9.15 -14.54 -2.42
C LEU A 257 8.84 -13.74 -1.16
N VAL A 258 7.62 -13.83 -0.64
CA VAL A 258 7.19 -13.13 0.57
C VAL A 258 7.61 -13.93 1.79
N THR A 259 8.36 -13.31 2.70
CA THR A 259 8.77 -13.93 3.97
C THR A 259 7.65 -13.94 4.99
N GLY A 260 6.78 -12.93 4.97
CA GLY A 260 5.61 -12.83 5.83
C GLY A 260 4.74 -11.64 5.49
N PHE A 261 3.43 -11.80 5.72
CA PHE A 261 2.49 -10.68 5.72
C PHE A 261 2.36 -10.13 7.13
N ILE A 262 2.47 -8.82 7.25
CA ILE A 262 2.23 -8.08 8.49
C ILE A 262 0.83 -7.50 8.39
N THR A 263 -0.07 -7.97 9.25
CA THR A 263 -1.48 -7.60 9.26
C THR A 263 -1.90 -7.11 10.65
N GLU A 264 -3.11 -6.58 10.78
CA GLU A 264 -3.71 -6.29 12.08
C GLU A 264 -4.02 -7.53 12.94
N PHE A 265 -4.04 -8.72 12.31
CA PHE A 265 -4.26 -10.02 12.97
C PHE A 265 -2.98 -10.66 13.48
N GLY A 266 -1.82 -10.17 13.06
CA GLY A 266 -0.51 -10.73 13.36
C GLY A 266 0.39 -10.85 12.13
N VAL A 267 1.50 -11.54 12.30
CA VAL A 267 2.44 -11.87 11.22
C VAL A 267 2.09 -13.24 10.65
N LEU A 268 1.61 -13.25 9.41
CA LEU A 268 1.25 -14.48 8.72
C LEU A 268 2.47 -15.05 7.99
N ARG A 269 2.62 -16.37 8.05
CA ARG A 269 3.70 -17.14 7.43
C ARG A 269 3.14 -18.18 6.47
N PRO A 270 3.92 -18.65 5.49
CA PRO A 270 3.48 -19.75 4.64
C PRO A 270 3.07 -21.00 5.45
N PRO A 271 2.12 -21.79 4.91
CA PRO A 271 1.50 -21.71 3.60
C PRO A 271 0.37 -20.68 3.55
N TYR A 272 0.46 -19.70 2.62
CA TYR A 272 -0.42 -18.53 2.64
C TYR A 272 -1.87 -18.85 2.24
N ARG A 273 -2.12 -19.77 1.31
CA ARG A 273 -3.47 -20.12 0.85
C ARG A 273 -4.35 -20.54 2.03
N GLU A 274 -3.84 -21.40 2.88
CA GLU A 274 -4.53 -21.91 4.07
C GLU A 274 -4.72 -20.79 5.08
N VAL A 275 -3.63 -20.11 5.46
CA VAL A 275 -3.66 -19.07 6.48
C VAL A 275 -4.57 -17.91 6.10
N LEU A 276 -4.53 -17.45 4.84
CA LEU A 276 -5.41 -16.38 4.36
C LEU A 276 -6.88 -16.81 4.30
N SER A 277 -7.16 -18.09 4.06
CA SER A 277 -8.54 -18.60 4.03
C SER A 277 -9.24 -18.61 5.39
N GLU A 278 -8.47 -18.67 6.47
CA GLU A 278 -8.97 -18.75 7.85
C GLU A 278 -9.21 -17.37 8.50
N LEU A 279 -8.70 -16.29 7.90
CA LEU A 279 -8.85 -14.95 8.48
C LEU A 279 -10.31 -14.48 8.45
N LEU A 280 -10.76 -13.80 9.49
CA LEU A 280 -12.03 -13.07 9.52
C LEU A 280 -11.80 -11.68 8.92
N LEU A 281 -11.96 -11.56 7.60
CA LEU A 281 -11.69 -10.31 6.88
C LEU A 281 -12.86 -9.32 6.98
N PRO A 282 -12.58 -7.99 7.09
CA PRO A 282 -13.61 -6.95 7.19
C PRO A 282 -14.56 -6.87 6.00
N ASN A 283 -14.13 -7.35 4.84
CA ASN A 283 -14.91 -7.33 3.60
C ASN A 283 -15.83 -8.56 3.44
N GLN A 284 -15.86 -9.45 4.41
CA GLN A 284 -16.67 -10.68 4.43
C GLN A 284 -17.65 -10.73 5.60
N LEU A 285 -17.64 -9.71 6.46
CA LEU A 285 -18.64 -9.43 7.49
C LEU A 285 -19.65 -8.41 6.97
#